data_fea5fef58a07fda7be11d0565833a382
#
_entry.id   fea5fef58a07fda7be11d0565833a382
#
_cell.length_a   1.000
_cell.length_b   1.000
_cell.length_c   1.000
_cell.angle_alpha   90.00
_cell.angle_beta   90.00
_cell.angle_gamma   90.00
#
_symmetry.space_group_name_H-M   'P 1'
#
loop_
_entity.id
_entity.type
_entity.pdbx_description
1 polymer ?
#
loop_
_entity_poly.entity_id
_entity_poly.type
_entity_poly.pdbx_seq_one_letter_code
_entity_poly.pdbx_strand_id
1 'polypeptide(L)'
;MSKAVGAIAVGIALVAVAVFVPGVGTAIAGAAFSASAAAGATLSAATLAAIQAGAATLIVATGLTIAANGLQMARAANAISQAQLTRLNVSLDPSAPRKIAFGHTALATDLRASIPTGADQEYHEYVICVASHTVESITEIWFEDRQAWTVGGGIASYYSGYLTTVTVRNPGTNANGIAINSQWPATSTLTGCAYVYLKVKRTGNSKKAESVLPQGIPSRVTIIGKGMKVYDPRLDSTVTGGSGTHRADDQTTWEYSHSGTDIGNNPALQILAYRLGWQINSKLAVGKGMLPERLDLPSFITAANICDEPVTLAIGGTQRRYETHAVFSENDATSSVENALLFACAGRMTDHNGKLGIALAYNDLTGTLYEFDDDDVLGAFDWNPSPSIHETHNIIRGRWTDPSSNSLYQMVDYPAIRITSPDGIDRTLTIDLPVVQDGKRAQRIAKQILQREQYQGTFAAIFGIRAWGVKVGDPVKLTFDTLGFVEKLFRVVQQGI
;
A
#
# COMPACT_ATOMS: atom_id res chain seq x y z
N MET A 1 13.52 -29.72 49.75
CA MET A 1 12.51 -29.04 48.90
C MET A 1 12.94 -27.60 48.75
N SER A 2 13.73 -27.35 47.75
CA SER A 2 14.17 -25.98 47.38
C SER A 2 13.28 -25.48 46.26
N LYS A 3 12.52 -24.42 46.51
CA LYS A 3 11.72 -23.73 45.53
C LYS A 3 12.66 -22.94 44.64
N ALA A 4 12.91 -23.43 43.45
CA ALA A 4 13.43 -22.59 42.37
C ALA A 4 12.28 -21.66 41.88
N VAL A 5 12.28 -20.45 42.36
CA VAL A 5 11.51 -19.37 41.78
C VAL A 5 12.19 -19.01 40.48
N GLY A 6 11.64 -19.48 39.36
CA GLY A 6 12.06 -19.07 38.05
C GLY A 6 11.69 -17.59 37.87
N ALA A 7 12.67 -16.72 37.92
CA ALA A 7 12.53 -15.36 37.48
C ALA A 7 12.31 -15.40 35.96
N ILE A 8 11.08 -15.14 35.53
CA ILE A 8 10.78 -14.83 34.13
C ILE A 8 11.35 -13.43 33.91
N ALA A 9 12.56 -13.37 33.37
CA ALA A 9 13.09 -12.11 32.85
C ALA A 9 12.32 -11.79 31.58
N VAL A 10 11.29 -10.97 31.67
CA VAL A 10 10.64 -10.35 30.51
C VAL A 10 11.58 -9.23 30.05
N GLY A 11 12.49 -9.59 29.16
CA GLY A 11 13.35 -8.61 28.50
C GLY A 11 12.65 -8.04 27.29
N ILE A 12 12.55 -6.73 27.18
CA ILE A 12 12.06 -6.05 25.99
C ILE A 12 13.30 -5.72 25.14
N ALA A 13 13.40 -6.32 23.96
CA ALA A 13 14.45 -5.95 23.02
C ALA A 13 14.05 -4.72 22.24
N LEU A 14 14.71 -3.60 22.50
CA LEU A 14 14.55 -2.37 21.76
C LEU A 14 15.66 -2.26 20.73
N VAL A 15 15.31 -2.26 19.46
CA VAL A 15 16.27 -2.07 18.38
C VAL A 15 16.02 -0.71 17.77
N ALA A 16 16.91 0.20 18.08
CA ALA A 16 16.85 1.56 17.57
C ALA A 16 17.78 1.68 16.39
N VAL A 17 17.23 1.87 15.18
CA VAL A 17 18.03 1.97 13.98
C VAL A 17 17.55 3.02 13.04
N ALA A 18 18.52 3.61 12.45
CA ALA A 18 18.36 4.30 11.20
C ALA A 18 19.33 3.71 10.19
N VAL A 19 19.18 2.50 9.64
CA VAL A 19 19.92 2.13 8.44
C VAL A 19 19.39 0.89 7.74
N PHE A 20 19.44 0.98 6.45
CA PHE A 20 19.19 -0.06 5.47
C PHE A 20 20.53 -0.67 5.02
N VAL A 21 20.71 -1.99 5.16
CA VAL A 21 21.84 -2.71 4.58
C VAL A 21 21.40 -4.05 3.97
N PRO A 22 21.48 -4.23 2.65
CA PRO A 22 21.28 -5.53 2.03
C PRO A 22 22.48 -6.46 2.32
N GLY A 23 22.25 -7.64 2.88
CA GLY A 23 23.23 -8.71 2.96
C GLY A 23 23.81 -9.02 4.35
N VAL A 24 23.60 -8.18 5.38
CA VAL A 24 24.23 -8.34 6.70
C VAL A 24 23.49 -9.33 7.62
N GLY A 25 22.22 -9.64 7.34
CA GLY A 25 21.38 -10.50 8.21
C GLY A 25 21.96 -11.88 8.50
N THR A 26 22.64 -12.49 7.53
CA THR A 26 23.24 -13.83 7.70
C THR A 26 24.59 -13.79 8.44
N ALA A 27 25.34 -12.71 8.32
CA ALA A 27 26.64 -12.57 9.00
C ALA A 27 26.47 -12.27 10.51
N ILE A 28 25.47 -11.45 10.86
CA ILE A 28 25.16 -11.10 12.26
C ILE A 28 24.61 -12.31 13.02
N ALA A 29 23.75 -13.13 12.38
CA ALA A 29 23.26 -14.36 12.97
C ALA A 29 24.42 -15.36 13.27
N GLY A 30 25.42 -15.44 12.39
CA GLY A 30 26.61 -16.24 12.60
C GLY A 30 27.52 -15.70 13.72
N ALA A 31 27.68 -14.40 13.87
CA ALA A 31 28.50 -13.77 14.89
C ALA A 31 27.89 -13.87 16.30
N ALA A 32 26.57 -13.70 16.43
CA ALA A 32 25.88 -13.89 17.71
C ALA A 32 25.95 -15.36 18.19
N PHE A 33 25.95 -16.30 17.26
CA PHE A 33 26.09 -17.74 17.55
C PHE A 33 27.51 -18.09 18.04
N SER A 34 28.54 -17.52 17.46
CA SER A 34 29.93 -17.71 17.88
C SER A 34 30.26 -17.09 19.24
N ALA A 35 29.64 -15.94 19.57
CA ALA A 35 29.83 -15.30 20.88
C ALA A 35 29.16 -16.07 22.04
N SER A 36 27.98 -16.67 21.82
CA SER A 36 27.31 -17.49 22.85
C SER A 36 28.02 -18.83 23.10
N ALA A 37 28.67 -19.40 22.07
CA ALA A 37 29.45 -20.63 22.21
C ALA A 37 30.77 -20.41 22.99
N ALA A 38 31.35 -19.22 22.96
CA ALA A 38 32.57 -18.86 23.67
C ALA A 38 32.36 -18.64 25.18
N ALA A 39 31.11 -18.41 25.64
CA ALA A 39 30.78 -18.12 27.03
C ALA A 39 30.57 -19.38 27.93
N GLY A 40 30.73 -20.61 27.42
CA GLY A 40 30.78 -21.86 28.20
C GLY A 40 29.50 -22.25 28.95
N ALA A 41 28.36 -21.64 28.65
CA ALA A 41 27.08 -22.01 29.27
C ALA A 41 26.41 -23.15 28.49
N THR A 42 26.28 -24.32 29.15
CA THR A 42 25.50 -25.46 28.61
C THR A 42 23.99 -25.15 28.69
N LEU A 43 23.45 -24.56 27.65
CA LEU A 43 22.01 -24.39 27.48
C LEU A 43 21.39 -25.68 26.90
N SER A 44 20.21 -26.06 27.36
CA SER A 44 19.49 -27.19 26.77
C SER A 44 19.18 -26.94 25.30
N ALA A 45 19.11 -28.02 24.49
CA ALA A 45 18.79 -27.90 23.06
C ALA A 45 17.47 -27.16 22.80
N ALA A 46 16.48 -27.26 23.69
CA ALA A 46 15.22 -26.55 23.61
C ALA A 46 15.38 -25.06 23.91
N THR A 47 16.25 -24.69 24.86
CA THR A 47 16.53 -23.27 25.18
C THR A 47 17.37 -22.62 24.06
N LEU A 48 18.31 -23.41 23.48
CA LEU A 48 19.06 -22.96 22.30
C LEU A 48 18.15 -22.77 21.08
N ALA A 49 17.18 -23.66 20.85
CA ALA A 49 16.22 -23.53 19.77
C ALA A 49 15.27 -22.34 19.99
N ALA A 50 14.85 -22.05 21.22
CA ALA A 50 14.02 -20.91 21.56
C ALA A 50 14.81 -19.58 21.44
N ILE A 51 16.08 -19.57 21.88
CA ILE A 51 16.97 -18.42 21.71
C ILE A 51 17.32 -18.23 20.23
N GLN A 52 17.55 -19.31 19.49
CA GLN A 52 17.78 -19.25 18.05
C GLN A 52 16.54 -18.77 17.29
N ALA A 53 15.33 -19.21 17.65
CA ALA A 53 14.10 -18.73 17.06
C ALA A 53 13.83 -17.26 17.45
N GLY A 54 14.04 -16.90 18.70
CA GLY A 54 13.87 -15.53 19.19
C GLY A 54 14.96 -14.59 18.68
N ALA A 55 16.23 -15.00 18.74
CA ALA A 55 17.35 -14.20 18.21
C ALA A 55 17.38 -14.18 16.67
N ALA A 56 17.03 -15.27 16.00
CA ALA A 56 16.86 -15.29 14.55
C ALA A 56 15.69 -14.45 14.10
N THR A 57 14.58 -14.41 14.85
CA THR A 57 13.45 -13.53 14.55
C THR A 57 13.82 -12.06 14.83
N LEU A 58 14.61 -11.79 15.86
CA LEU A 58 15.04 -10.44 16.21
C LEU A 58 16.11 -9.89 15.26
N ILE A 59 17.12 -10.70 14.92
CA ILE A 59 18.25 -10.31 14.06
C ILE A 59 17.87 -10.37 12.58
N VAL A 60 17.10 -11.35 12.18
CA VAL A 60 16.54 -11.46 10.81
C VAL A 60 15.53 -10.35 10.56
N ALA A 61 14.75 -9.95 11.58
CA ALA A 61 13.84 -8.82 11.42
C ALA A 61 14.57 -7.46 11.32
N THR A 62 15.74 -7.24 11.90
CA THR A 62 16.45 -5.95 11.83
C THR A 62 17.31 -5.75 10.58
N GLY A 63 18.03 -6.77 10.15
CA GLY A 63 18.81 -6.68 8.91
C GLY A 63 18.02 -7.08 7.67
N LEU A 64 17.24 -8.17 7.73
CA LEU A 64 16.42 -8.64 6.63
C LEU A 64 15.12 -7.83 6.44
N THR A 65 14.49 -7.30 7.49
CA THR A 65 13.25 -6.53 7.29
C THR A 65 13.50 -5.20 6.59
N ILE A 66 14.66 -4.58 6.75
CA ILE A 66 14.95 -3.32 6.06
C ILE A 66 15.48 -3.60 4.64
N ALA A 67 16.37 -4.58 4.47
CA ALA A 67 16.85 -4.99 3.14
C ALA A 67 15.83 -5.82 2.37
N ALA A 68 15.16 -6.77 3.05
CA ALA A 68 14.07 -7.55 2.46
C ALA A 68 12.83 -6.68 2.20
N ASN A 69 12.52 -5.67 3.03
CA ASN A 69 11.47 -4.72 2.71
C ASN A 69 11.81 -3.88 1.48
N GLY A 70 13.03 -3.39 1.32
CA GLY A 70 13.44 -2.69 0.09
C GLY A 70 13.39 -3.60 -1.15
N LEU A 71 13.92 -4.82 -1.06
CA LEU A 71 13.92 -5.78 -2.16
C LEU A 71 12.54 -6.42 -2.37
N GLN A 72 11.78 -6.71 -1.31
CA GLN A 72 10.39 -7.18 -1.39
C GLN A 72 9.47 -6.08 -1.89
N MET A 73 9.67 -4.84 -1.48
CA MET A 73 8.97 -3.66 -2.00
C MET A 73 9.27 -3.47 -3.49
N ALA A 74 10.50 -3.58 -3.93
CA ALA A 74 10.86 -3.50 -5.34
C ALA A 74 10.25 -4.67 -6.15
N ARG A 75 10.23 -5.89 -5.59
CA ARG A 75 9.58 -7.05 -6.21
C ARG A 75 8.06 -6.94 -6.22
N ALA A 76 7.45 -6.47 -5.12
CA ALA A 76 6.02 -6.21 -5.05
C ALA A 76 5.60 -5.06 -5.98
N ALA A 77 6.39 -3.99 -6.06
CA ALA A 77 6.19 -2.90 -7.00
C ALA A 77 6.28 -3.37 -8.45
N ASN A 78 7.23 -4.24 -8.78
CA ASN A 78 7.33 -4.82 -10.11
C ASN A 78 6.16 -5.76 -10.45
N ALA A 79 5.73 -6.60 -9.51
CA ALA A 79 4.56 -7.47 -9.70
C ALA A 79 3.27 -6.65 -9.89
N ILE A 80 3.09 -5.59 -9.11
CA ILE A 80 1.95 -4.67 -9.22
C ILE A 80 2.04 -3.87 -10.52
N SER A 81 3.23 -3.44 -10.94
CA SER A 81 3.44 -2.78 -12.24
C SER A 81 3.01 -3.67 -13.41
N GLN A 82 3.37 -4.95 -13.39
CA GLN A 82 2.93 -5.92 -14.40
C GLN A 82 1.41 -6.12 -14.36
N ALA A 83 0.83 -6.28 -13.19
CA ALA A 83 -0.62 -6.41 -13.01
C ALA A 83 -1.37 -5.15 -13.47
N GLN A 84 -0.79 -3.97 -13.27
CA GLN A 84 -1.37 -2.70 -13.74
C GLN A 84 -1.33 -2.54 -15.24
N LEU A 85 -0.28 -2.98 -15.91
CA LEU A 85 -0.21 -2.98 -17.37
C LEU A 85 -1.21 -3.96 -17.98
N THR A 86 -1.38 -5.13 -17.38
CA THR A 86 -2.32 -6.16 -17.86
C THR A 86 -3.78 -5.72 -17.72
N ARG A 87 -4.12 -4.91 -16.71
CA ARG A 87 -5.51 -4.45 -16.48
C ARG A 87 -6.03 -3.47 -17.52
N LEU A 88 -5.14 -2.81 -18.28
CA LEU A 88 -5.55 -1.91 -19.38
C LEU A 88 -6.03 -2.68 -20.61
N ASN A 89 -5.76 -3.98 -20.67
CA ASN A 89 -6.23 -4.84 -21.74
C ASN A 89 -7.53 -5.54 -21.33
N VAL A 90 -8.52 -5.50 -22.21
CA VAL A 90 -9.78 -6.24 -22.02
C VAL A 90 -9.48 -7.73 -22.13
N SER A 91 -9.68 -8.46 -21.06
CA SER A 91 -9.48 -9.91 -21.03
C SER A 91 -10.79 -10.62 -20.70
N LEU A 92 -11.15 -11.58 -21.53
CA LEU A 92 -12.30 -12.47 -21.26
C LEU A 92 -11.82 -13.63 -20.38
N ASP A 93 -11.93 -13.47 -19.08
CA ASP A 93 -11.62 -14.51 -18.10
C ASP A 93 -12.80 -14.68 -17.14
N PRO A 94 -13.62 -15.75 -17.32
CA PRO A 94 -14.76 -16.01 -16.44
C PRO A 94 -14.33 -16.35 -15.01
N SER A 95 -13.08 -16.77 -14.81
CA SER A 95 -12.49 -17.11 -13.50
C SER A 95 -11.71 -15.95 -12.87
N ALA A 96 -11.72 -14.75 -13.49
CA ALA A 96 -10.98 -13.60 -12.99
C ALA A 96 -11.27 -13.34 -11.50
N PRO A 97 -10.25 -13.21 -10.66
CA PRO A 97 -10.39 -13.01 -9.23
C PRO A 97 -11.07 -11.65 -8.94
N ARG A 98 -11.64 -11.52 -7.75
CA ARG A 98 -12.22 -10.26 -7.30
C ARG A 98 -11.19 -9.14 -7.28
N LYS A 99 -11.65 -7.93 -7.64
CA LYS A 99 -10.80 -6.73 -7.70
C LYS A 99 -11.22 -5.71 -6.67
N ILE A 100 -10.22 -5.10 -6.03
CA ILE A 100 -10.38 -3.99 -5.09
C ILE A 100 -9.77 -2.75 -5.75
N ALA A 101 -10.54 -1.66 -5.85
CA ALA A 101 -10.08 -0.40 -6.41
C ALA A 101 -10.00 0.67 -5.34
N PHE A 102 -8.86 1.32 -5.19
CA PHE A 102 -8.62 2.43 -4.28
C PHE A 102 -8.23 3.71 -5.02
N GLY A 103 -8.68 4.84 -4.47
CA GLY A 103 -8.37 6.15 -5.04
C GLY A 103 -9.03 6.40 -6.40
N HIS A 104 -8.61 7.43 -7.11
CA HIS A 104 -9.08 7.76 -8.45
C HIS A 104 -8.11 7.21 -9.49
N THR A 105 -8.49 6.17 -10.22
CA THR A 105 -7.59 5.42 -11.10
C THR A 105 -8.31 4.76 -12.28
N ALA A 106 -7.52 4.23 -13.22
CA ALA A 106 -8.05 3.28 -14.19
C ALA A 106 -8.45 2.01 -13.45
N LEU A 107 -9.75 1.69 -13.47
CA LEU A 107 -10.36 0.54 -12.81
C LEU A 107 -10.07 -0.75 -13.59
N ALA A 108 -10.39 -1.90 -13.00
CA ALA A 108 -10.28 -3.18 -13.70
C ALA A 108 -11.21 -3.22 -14.94
N THR A 109 -10.82 -4.00 -15.92
CA THR A 109 -11.63 -4.23 -17.14
C THR A 109 -11.87 -5.73 -17.34
N ASP A 110 -12.40 -6.37 -16.28
CA ASP A 110 -12.71 -7.80 -16.31
C ASP A 110 -13.96 -8.02 -17.18
N LEU A 111 -13.77 -8.45 -18.41
CA LEU A 111 -14.83 -8.68 -19.37
C LEU A 111 -15.62 -9.94 -18.99
N ARG A 112 -16.89 -9.77 -18.66
CA ARG A 112 -17.80 -10.86 -18.25
C ARG A 112 -18.65 -11.37 -19.38
N ALA A 113 -18.96 -10.53 -20.32
CA ALA A 113 -19.66 -10.93 -21.54
C ALA A 113 -19.21 -10.09 -22.72
N SER A 114 -19.11 -10.76 -23.88
CA SER A 114 -18.79 -10.17 -25.17
C SER A 114 -19.68 -10.85 -26.20
N ILE A 115 -20.83 -10.23 -26.51
CA ILE A 115 -21.93 -10.87 -27.21
C ILE A 115 -22.26 -10.10 -28.49
N PRO A 116 -22.13 -10.72 -29.68
CA PRO A 116 -22.63 -10.13 -30.91
C PRO A 116 -24.17 -10.20 -30.96
N THR A 117 -24.82 -9.11 -31.36
CA THR A 117 -26.28 -8.99 -31.45
C THR A 117 -26.73 -8.22 -32.69
N GLY A 118 -28.03 -8.20 -32.93
CA GLY A 118 -28.62 -7.57 -34.11
C GLY A 118 -28.55 -8.43 -35.37
N ALA A 119 -29.17 -7.95 -36.45
CA ALA A 119 -29.07 -8.60 -37.76
C ALA A 119 -27.62 -8.54 -38.24
N ASP A 120 -27.11 -9.64 -38.77
CA ASP A 120 -25.72 -9.76 -39.26
C ASP A 120 -24.65 -9.38 -38.23
N GLN A 121 -24.95 -9.53 -36.92
CA GLN A 121 -24.07 -9.15 -35.81
C GLN A 121 -23.68 -7.67 -35.84
N GLU A 122 -24.61 -6.80 -36.18
CA GLU A 122 -24.43 -5.37 -36.30
C GLU A 122 -23.89 -4.71 -35.04
N TYR A 123 -24.21 -5.25 -33.85
CA TYR A 123 -23.74 -4.75 -32.58
C TYR A 123 -22.86 -5.76 -31.87
N HIS A 124 -21.96 -5.21 -31.05
CA HIS A 124 -21.19 -5.97 -30.08
C HIS A 124 -21.46 -5.39 -28.69
N GLU A 125 -21.91 -6.25 -27.79
CA GLU A 125 -22.31 -5.84 -26.46
C GLU A 125 -21.36 -6.40 -25.42
N TYR A 126 -20.87 -5.53 -24.54
CA TYR A 126 -19.88 -5.86 -23.51
C TYR A 126 -20.45 -5.64 -22.13
N VAL A 127 -20.20 -6.56 -21.21
CA VAL A 127 -20.37 -6.37 -19.78
C VAL A 127 -19.01 -6.47 -19.13
N ILE A 128 -18.56 -5.37 -18.57
CA ILE A 128 -17.21 -5.21 -17.99
C ILE A 128 -17.35 -4.95 -16.50
N CYS A 129 -16.87 -5.86 -15.67
CA CYS A 129 -16.82 -5.68 -14.22
C CYS A 129 -15.58 -4.82 -13.88
N VAL A 130 -15.78 -3.71 -13.17
CA VAL A 130 -14.72 -2.76 -12.87
C VAL A 130 -14.22 -2.87 -11.42
N ALA A 131 -15.06 -3.36 -10.51
CA ALA A 131 -14.68 -3.64 -9.13
C ALA A 131 -15.65 -4.67 -8.53
N SER A 132 -15.16 -5.49 -7.61
CA SER A 132 -15.97 -6.48 -6.89
C SER A 132 -16.60 -5.92 -5.61
N HIS A 133 -16.81 -4.61 -5.59
CA HIS A 133 -17.47 -3.84 -4.55
C HIS A 133 -18.13 -2.60 -5.18
N THR A 134 -18.89 -1.87 -4.40
CA THR A 134 -19.39 -0.55 -4.79
C THR A 134 -18.21 0.43 -4.87
N VAL A 135 -18.10 1.19 -5.96
CA VAL A 135 -17.16 2.28 -6.12
C VAL A 135 -17.87 3.62 -5.86
N GLU A 136 -17.13 4.71 -5.66
CA GLU A 136 -17.78 6.02 -5.52
C GLU A 136 -18.43 6.45 -6.84
N SER A 137 -17.68 6.42 -7.94
CA SER A 137 -18.17 6.79 -9.25
C SER A 137 -17.31 6.26 -10.39
N ILE A 138 -17.93 6.06 -11.56
CA ILE A 138 -17.22 5.85 -12.82
C ILE A 138 -17.32 7.17 -13.55
N THR A 139 -16.17 7.77 -13.88
CA THR A 139 -16.09 9.13 -14.41
C THR A 139 -15.89 9.18 -15.92
N GLU A 140 -15.09 8.26 -16.48
CA GLU A 140 -14.71 8.29 -17.89
C GLU A 140 -14.54 6.88 -18.45
N ILE A 141 -14.77 6.77 -19.77
CA ILE A 141 -14.47 5.58 -20.57
C ILE A 141 -13.67 6.01 -21.79
N TRP A 142 -12.55 5.34 -22.03
CA TRP A 142 -11.66 5.59 -23.15
C TRP A 142 -11.58 4.35 -24.04
N PHE A 143 -11.63 4.58 -25.34
CA PHE A 143 -11.33 3.56 -26.33
C PHE A 143 -9.98 3.93 -26.98
N GLU A 144 -9.05 2.98 -26.94
CA GLU A 144 -7.65 3.24 -27.29
C GLU A 144 -7.12 4.43 -26.47
N ASP A 145 -6.70 5.50 -27.11
CA ASP A 145 -6.17 6.71 -26.48
C ASP A 145 -7.14 7.90 -26.56
N ARG A 146 -8.44 7.64 -26.84
CA ARG A 146 -9.45 8.70 -27.00
C ARG A 146 -10.62 8.49 -26.06
N GLN A 147 -11.04 9.57 -25.40
CA GLN A 147 -12.20 9.57 -24.53
C GLN A 147 -13.48 9.28 -25.31
N ALA A 148 -14.22 8.27 -24.89
CA ALA A 148 -15.44 7.81 -25.54
C ALA A 148 -16.70 8.23 -24.78
N TRP A 149 -16.61 8.38 -23.46
CA TRP A 149 -17.73 8.77 -22.63
C TRP A 149 -17.26 9.41 -21.32
N THR A 150 -18.08 10.35 -20.81
CA THR A 150 -17.90 10.96 -19.48
C THR A 150 -19.23 11.00 -18.75
N VAL A 151 -19.19 10.96 -17.40
CA VAL A 151 -20.39 10.98 -16.56
C VAL A 151 -21.26 12.22 -16.75
N GLY A 152 -20.67 13.38 -17.05
CA GLY A 152 -21.38 14.65 -17.27
C GLY A 152 -21.67 15.01 -18.73
N GLY A 153 -20.85 14.51 -19.64
CA GLY A 153 -20.94 14.84 -21.08
C GLY A 153 -21.55 13.75 -21.95
N GLY A 154 -21.76 12.54 -21.41
CA GLY A 154 -22.29 11.42 -22.19
C GLY A 154 -21.30 10.90 -23.23
N ILE A 155 -21.81 10.34 -24.33
CA ILE A 155 -21.01 9.78 -25.42
C ILE A 155 -20.36 10.91 -26.22
N ALA A 156 -19.03 10.82 -26.40
CA ALA A 156 -18.27 11.81 -27.17
C ALA A 156 -18.72 11.82 -28.64
N SER A 157 -18.77 13.02 -29.22
CA SER A 157 -19.25 13.24 -30.61
C SER A 157 -18.50 12.37 -31.65
N TYR A 158 -17.21 12.13 -31.44
CA TYR A 158 -16.40 11.27 -32.31
C TYR A 158 -16.90 9.83 -32.37
N TYR A 159 -17.49 9.30 -31.31
CA TYR A 159 -18.04 7.95 -31.26
C TYR A 159 -19.57 7.92 -31.42
N SER A 160 -20.20 9.06 -31.73
CA SER A 160 -21.63 9.13 -32.01
C SER A 160 -22.00 8.19 -33.16
N GLY A 161 -23.04 7.38 -32.95
CA GLY A 161 -23.46 6.34 -33.89
C GLY A 161 -22.67 5.03 -33.84
N TYR A 162 -21.50 5.00 -33.19
CA TYR A 162 -20.70 3.80 -32.98
C TYR A 162 -20.83 3.26 -31.56
N LEU A 163 -20.62 4.09 -30.54
CA LEU A 163 -21.01 3.76 -29.18
C LEU A 163 -22.46 4.18 -28.99
N THR A 164 -23.38 3.22 -28.89
CA THR A 164 -24.82 3.52 -28.88
C THR A 164 -25.41 3.57 -27.47
N THR A 165 -24.84 2.80 -26.55
CA THR A 165 -25.32 2.74 -25.17
C THR A 165 -24.17 2.57 -24.20
N VAL A 166 -24.19 3.36 -23.12
CA VAL A 166 -23.37 3.18 -21.92
C VAL A 166 -24.30 3.09 -20.74
N THR A 167 -24.24 2.02 -19.98
CA THR A 167 -25.00 1.87 -18.74
C THR A 167 -24.07 1.50 -17.61
N VAL A 168 -24.05 2.32 -16.56
CA VAL A 168 -23.28 2.06 -15.35
C VAL A 168 -24.19 1.43 -14.29
N ARG A 169 -23.70 0.39 -13.64
CA ARG A 169 -24.31 -0.25 -12.47
C ARG A 169 -23.36 -0.20 -11.30
N ASN A 170 -23.75 0.48 -10.23
CA ASN A 170 -22.88 0.70 -9.07
C ASN A 170 -23.70 0.83 -7.77
N PRO A 171 -23.99 -0.28 -7.10
CA PRO A 171 -23.70 -1.67 -7.49
C PRO A 171 -24.74 -2.26 -8.45
N GLY A 172 -24.42 -3.41 -9.01
CA GLY A 172 -25.41 -4.30 -9.57
C GLY A 172 -26.33 -4.85 -8.49
N THR A 173 -27.64 -4.95 -8.79
CA THR A 173 -28.66 -5.49 -7.88
C THR A 173 -29.61 -6.38 -8.67
N ASN A 174 -30.37 -7.22 -7.97
CA ASN A 174 -31.37 -8.07 -8.62
C ASN A 174 -32.45 -7.27 -9.37
N ALA A 175 -32.66 -6.00 -9.03
CA ALA A 175 -33.65 -5.12 -9.64
C ALA A 175 -33.11 -4.34 -10.87
N ASN A 176 -31.77 -4.29 -11.10
CA ASN A 176 -31.18 -3.48 -12.16
C ASN A 176 -30.34 -4.27 -13.17
N GLY A 177 -30.59 -5.57 -13.30
CA GLY A 177 -29.93 -6.42 -14.27
C GLY A 177 -30.07 -5.92 -15.71
N ILE A 178 -29.11 -6.24 -16.56
CA ILE A 178 -29.12 -5.91 -17.99
C ILE A 178 -29.37 -7.21 -18.76
N ALA A 179 -30.44 -7.23 -19.57
CA ALA A 179 -30.72 -8.33 -20.46
C ALA A 179 -30.14 -8.04 -21.84
N ILE A 180 -29.31 -8.94 -22.34
CA ILE A 180 -28.80 -8.89 -23.73
C ILE A 180 -29.54 -9.95 -24.56
N ASN A 181 -29.40 -11.20 -24.20
CA ASN A 181 -30.05 -12.36 -24.83
C ASN A 181 -30.02 -13.55 -23.84
N SER A 182 -30.27 -14.77 -24.34
CA SER A 182 -30.25 -16.00 -23.53
C SER A 182 -28.86 -16.28 -22.88
N GLN A 183 -27.78 -15.80 -23.44
CA GLN A 183 -26.43 -15.96 -22.87
C GLN A 183 -26.16 -15.00 -21.69
N TRP A 184 -26.87 -13.84 -21.68
CA TRP A 184 -26.81 -12.87 -20.60
C TRP A 184 -28.23 -12.37 -20.27
N PRO A 185 -29.00 -13.14 -19.50
CA PRO A 185 -30.35 -12.77 -19.09
C PRO A 185 -30.36 -11.67 -18.02
N ALA A 186 -31.49 -11.04 -17.79
CA ALA A 186 -31.67 -9.99 -16.76
C ALA A 186 -31.33 -10.45 -15.34
N THR A 187 -31.32 -11.76 -15.10
CA THR A 187 -30.88 -12.35 -13.81
C THR A 187 -29.39 -12.36 -13.60
N SER A 188 -28.57 -12.07 -14.64
CA SER A 188 -27.12 -11.91 -14.54
C SER A 188 -26.80 -10.50 -14.06
N THR A 189 -26.87 -10.26 -12.75
CA THR A 189 -26.88 -8.91 -12.17
C THR A 189 -25.54 -8.44 -11.62
N LEU A 190 -24.55 -9.33 -11.49
CA LEU A 190 -23.27 -9.04 -10.80
C LEU A 190 -23.48 -8.32 -9.45
N THR A 191 -24.39 -8.87 -8.63
CA THR A 191 -24.85 -8.25 -7.38
C THR A 191 -23.70 -7.83 -6.49
N GLY A 192 -23.70 -6.56 -6.06
CA GLY A 192 -22.69 -5.95 -5.20
C GLY A 192 -21.43 -5.48 -5.92
N CYS A 193 -21.24 -5.84 -7.20
CA CYS A 193 -20.13 -5.38 -8.01
C CYS A 193 -20.48 -4.10 -8.78
N ALA A 194 -19.48 -3.27 -9.05
CA ALA A 194 -19.58 -2.19 -10.02
C ALA A 194 -19.25 -2.70 -11.42
N TYR A 195 -20.10 -2.41 -12.41
CA TYR A 195 -19.88 -2.83 -13.79
C TYR A 195 -20.45 -1.84 -14.80
N VAL A 196 -19.93 -1.92 -16.01
CA VAL A 196 -20.34 -1.11 -17.17
C VAL A 196 -20.83 -2.02 -18.28
N TYR A 197 -21.97 -1.66 -18.84
CA TYR A 197 -22.48 -2.25 -20.08
C TYR A 197 -22.25 -1.26 -21.22
N LEU A 198 -21.66 -1.77 -22.31
CA LEU A 198 -21.41 -1.01 -23.54
C LEU A 198 -22.05 -1.72 -24.72
N LYS A 199 -22.72 -0.96 -25.58
CA LYS A 199 -23.21 -1.41 -26.86
C LYS A 199 -22.54 -0.65 -27.99
N VAL A 200 -21.74 -1.37 -28.78
CA VAL A 200 -20.89 -0.81 -29.86
C VAL A 200 -21.42 -1.31 -31.19
N LYS A 201 -21.67 -0.39 -32.12
CA LYS A 201 -22.03 -0.72 -33.50
C LYS A 201 -20.78 -1.09 -34.29
N ARG A 202 -20.80 -2.27 -34.89
CA ARG A 202 -19.72 -2.73 -35.77
C ARG A 202 -19.90 -2.16 -37.18
N THR A 203 -18.80 -1.83 -37.83
CA THR A 203 -18.81 -1.54 -39.25
C THR A 203 -18.54 -2.81 -40.05
N GLY A 204 -19.34 -3.06 -41.08
CA GLY A 204 -19.11 -4.15 -42.00
C GLY A 204 -17.78 -4.02 -42.76
N ASN A 205 -17.28 -5.13 -43.33
CA ASN A 205 -16.01 -5.16 -44.03
C ASN A 205 -15.93 -4.15 -45.21
N SER A 206 -17.04 -3.87 -45.88
CA SER A 206 -17.13 -2.89 -46.97
C SER A 206 -17.00 -1.44 -46.49
N LYS A 207 -17.21 -1.16 -45.23
CA LYS A 207 -17.13 0.16 -44.61
C LYS A 207 -16.07 0.27 -43.53
N LYS A 208 -15.13 -0.67 -43.48
CA LYS A 208 -14.10 -0.70 -42.45
C LYS A 208 -13.25 0.57 -42.44
N ALA A 209 -13.01 1.17 -43.59
CA ALA A 209 -12.27 2.43 -43.72
C ALA A 209 -13.02 3.64 -43.12
N GLU A 210 -14.35 3.56 -42.98
CA GLU A 210 -15.19 4.64 -42.38
C GLU A 210 -15.31 4.51 -40.87
N SER A 211 -14.87 3.38 -40.31
CA SER A 211 -14.98 3.10 -38.87
C SER A 211 -14.02 3.97 -38.07
N VAL A 212 -14.55 4.57 -37.02
CA VAL A 212 -13.73 5.24 -35.97
C VAL A 212 -12.96 4.24 -35.13
N LEU A 213 -13.30 2.94 -35.21
CA LEU A 213 -12.63 1.84 -34.52
C LEU A 213 -11.85 1.02 -35.54
N PRO A 214 -10.51 0.96 -35.45
CA PRO A 214 -9.65 0.32 -36.49
C PRO A 214 -9.98 -1.14 -36.77
N GLN A 215 -10.48 -1.85 -35.75
CA GLN A 215 -10.86 -3.27 -35.84
C GLN A 215 -12.40 -3.49 -35.93
N GLY A 216 -13.18 -2.39 -36.03
CA GLY A 216 -14.65 -2.44 -35.95
C GLY A 216 -15.20 -2.60 -34.52
N ILE A 217 -14.35 -2.86 -33.55
CA ILE A 217 -14.59 -2.93 -32.11
C ILE A 217 -13.39 -2.32 -31.40
N PRO A 218 -13.55 -1.80 -30.15
CA PRO A 218 -12.41 -1.32 -29.39
C PRO A 218 -11.48 -2.47 -29.01
N SER A 219 -10.18 -2.32 -29.26
CA SER A 219 -9.17 -3.30 -28.85
C SER A 219 -8.71 -3.07 -27.42
N ARG A 220 -8.78 -1.81 -26.94
CA ARG A 220 -8.49 -1.44 -25.56
C ARG A 220 -9.59 -0.55 -25.01
N VAL A 221 -10.12 -0.91 -23.84
CA VAL A 221 -11.09 -0.10 -23.09
C VAL A 221 -10.47 0.25 -21.76
N THR A 222 -10.35 1.55 -21.45
CA THR A 222 -9.91 2.04 -20.15
C THR A 222 -11.07 2.72 -19.45
N ILE A 223 -11.41 2.29 -18.24
CA ILE A 223 -12.50 2.83 -17.44
C ILE A 223 -11.88 3.52 -16.23
N ILE A 224 -12.14 4.82 -16.08
CA ILE A 224 -11.59 5.63 -15.00
C ILE A 224 -12.69 5.93 -14.00
N GLY A 225 -12.36 5.89 -12.70
CA GLY A 225 -13.32 6.18 -11.66
C GLY A 225 -12.70 6.31 -10.27
N LYS A 226 -13.51 6.76 -9.34
CA LYS A 226 -13.19 6.85 -7.92
C LYS A 226 -13.56 5.52 -7.26
N GLY A 227 -12.60 4.89 -6.59
CA GLY A 227 -12.68 3.55 -6.06
C GLY A 227 -13.52 3.39 -4.80
N MET A 228 -13.08 2.56 -3.90
CA MET A 228 -13.78 2.15 -2.68
C MET A 228 -13.94 3.29 -1.70
N LYS A 229 -15.10 3.35 -1.04
CA LYS A 229 -15.33 4.15 0.16
C LYS A 229 -14.51 3.60 1.31
N VAL A 230 -14.01 4.47 2.18
CA VAL A 230 -13.12 4.09 3.28
C VAL A 230 -13.71 4.48 4.63
N TYR A 231 -13.36 3.72 5.64
CA TYR A 231 -13.59 4.09 7.02
C TYR A 231 -12.55 5.09 7.48
N ASP A 232 -12.99 6.20 8.04
CA ASP A 232 -12.11 7.20 8.66
C ASP A 232 -12.38 7.26 10.17
N PRO A 233 -11.45 6.80 11.03
CA PRO A 233 -11.63 6.82 12.48
C PRO A 233 -11.68 8.26 13.06
N ARG A 234 -11.25 9.28 12.32
CA ARG A 234 -11.39 10.70 12.70
C ARG A 234 -12.85 11.15 12.64
N LEU A 235 -13.66 10.48 11.84
CA LEU A 235 -15.11 10.72 11.66
C LEU A 235 -15.97 9.75 12.47
N ASP A 236 -15.37 9.03 13.41
CA ASP A 236 -16.07 8.08 14.31
C ASP A 236 -16.07 8.57 15.75
N SER A 237 -17.24 8.96 16.26
CA SER A 237 -17.40 9.45 17.64
C SER A 237 -17.18 8.38 18.72
N THR A 238 -17.06 7.10 18.35
CA THR A 238 -16.76 6.00 19.29
C THR A 238 -15.26 5.78 19.48
N VAL A 239 -14.44 6.41 18.64
CA VAL A 239 -12.98 6.32 18.71
C VAL A 239 -12.42 7.56 19.41
N THR A 240 -11.47 7.36 20.32
CA THR A 240 -10.79 8.47 21.00
C THR A 240 -10.10 9.38 19.98
N GLY A 241 -10.46 10.66 19.99
CA GLY A 241 -9.94 11.65 19.03
C GLY A 241 -10.73 11.76 17.73
N GLY A 242 -11.82 10.99 17.58
CA GLY A 242 -12.72 11.06 16.45
C GLY A 242 -14.05 11.75 16.78
N SER A 243 -14.77 12.17 15.75
CA SER A 243 -16.10 12.81 15.86
C SER A 243 -16.89 12.56 14.59
N GLY A 244 -18.16 12.15 14.71
CA GLY A 244 -19.01 11.91 13.54
C GLY A 244 -19.70 10.54 13.55
N THR A 245 -20.17 10.14 12.37
CA THR A 245 -21.10 8.99 12.20
C THR A 245 -20.47 7.75 11.62
N HIS A 246 -19.18 7.77 11.20
CA HIS A 246 -18.51 6.58 10.72
C HIS A 246 -18.48 5.50 11.80
N ARG A 247 -18.58 4.24 11.37
CA ARG A 247 -18.46 3.05 12.21
C ARG A 247 -17.61 2.01 11.49
N ALA A 248 -16.66 1.42 12.20
CA ALA A 248 -15.73 0.46 11.62
C ALA A 248 -16.42 -0.84 11.18
N ASP A 249 -17.51 -1.22 11.85
CA ASP A 249 -18.33 -2.41 11.60
C ASP A 249 -19.53 -2.16 10.67
N ASP A 250 -19.78 -0.89 10.29
CA ASP A 250 -20.87 -0.51 9.37
C ASP A 250 -20.35 0.24 8.14
N GLN A 251 -20.08 -0.48 7.08
CA GLN A 251 -19.60 0.07 5.80
C GLN A 251 -20.58 1.02 5.11
N THR A 252 -21.86 1.08 5.54
CA THR A 252 -22.82 2.04 4.97
C THR A 252 -22.54 3.46 5.40
N THR A 253 -21.77 3.64 6.49
CA THR A 253 -21.32 4.93 7.02
C THR A 253 -20.03 5.42 6.37
N TRP A 254 -19.36 4.58 5.57
CA TRP A 254 -18.07 4.92 4.96
C TRP A 254 -18.26 5.86 3.76
N GLU A 255 -17.29 6.75 3.58
CA GLU A 255 -17.32 7.76 2.52
C GLU A 255 -16.05 7.71 1.67
N TYR A 256 -16.14 8.22 0.45
CA TYR A 256 -14.99 8.48 -0.41
C TYR A 256 -14.52 9.93 -0.27
N SER A 257 -15.47 10.86 -0.15
CA SER A 257 -15.23 12.29 0.00
C SER A 257 -15.96 12.83 1.22
N HIS A 258 -15.27 13.56 2.08
CA HIS A 258 -15.84 14.23 3.24
C HIS A 258 -15.52 15.73 3.17
N SER A 259 -16.53 16.59 3.33
CA SER A 259 -16.39 18.05 3.31
C SER A 259 -15.53 18.58 2.13
N GLY A 260 -15.74 18.03 0.93
CA GLY A 260 -15.03 18.40 -0.29
C GLY A 260 -13.62 17.83 -0.44
N THR A 261 -13.21 16.96 0.48
CA THR A 261 -11.91 16.32 0.49
C THR A 261 -12.05 14.83 0.18
N ASP A 262 -11.35 14.33 -0.85
CA ASP A 262 -11.35 12.89 -1.20
C ASP A 262 -10.50 12.10 -0.20
N ILE A 263 -11.12 11.64 0.90
CA ILE A 263 -10.46 10.81 1.92
C ILE A 263 -10.14 9.40 1.40
N GLY A 264 -10.87 8.95 0.38
CA GLY A 264 -10.61 7.69 -0.31
C GLY A 264 -9.25 7.58 -1.00
N ASN A 265 -8.52 8.70 -1.16
CA ASN A 265 -7.15 8.72 -1.70
C ASN A 265 -6.08 8.55 -0.60
N ASN A 266 -6.45 8.57 0.68
CA ASN A 266 -5.51 8.50 1.79
C ASN A 266 -4.99 7.06 2.00
N PRO A 267 -3.69 6.79 1.87
CA PRO A 267 -3.14 5.44 1.96
C PRO A 267 -3.35 4.78 3.32
N ALA A 268 -3.31 5.53 4.42
CA ALA A 268 -3.55 4.98 5.75
C ALA A 268 -5.00 4.48 5.89
N LEU A 269 -5.97 5.23 5.36
CA LEU A 269 -7.38 4.83 5.37
C LEU A 269 -7.67 3.68 4.41
N GLN A 270 -6.96 3.59 3.29
CA GLN A 270 -7.06 2.46 2.36
C GLN A 270 -6.54 1.15 2.98
N ILE A 271 -5.42 1.21 3.71
CA ILE A 271 -4.90 0.05 4.47
C ILE A 271 -5.93 -0.38 5.52
N LEU A 272 -6.50 0.58 6.25
CA LEU A 272 -7.52 0.31 7.26
C LEU A 272 -8.77 -0.33 6.65
N ALA A 273 -9.28 0.23 5.54
CA ALA A 273 -10.42 -0.32 4.81
C ALA A 273 -10.12 -1.72 4.24
N TYR A 274 -8.91 -1.97 3.75
CA TYR A 274 -8.48 -3.30 3.30
C TYR A 274 -8.46 -4.32 4.45
N ARG A 275 -8.03 -3.91 5.64
CA ARG A 275 -8.01 -4.75 6.84
C ARG A 275 -9.42 -5.07 7.34
N LEU A 276 -10.29 -4.07 7.43
CA LEU A 276 -11.69 -4.26 7.80
C LEU A 276 -12.44 -5.10 6.77
N GLY A 277 -12.16 -4.86 5.48
CA GLY A 277 -12.79 -5.55 4.37
C GLY A 277 -14.16 -4.98 3.99
N TRP A 278 -14.65 -5.38 2.81
CA TRP A 278 -15.95 -5.00 2.28
C TRP A 278 -16.87 -6.22 2.19
N GLN A 279 -18.10 -6.09 2.66
CA GLN A 279 -19.07 -7.16 2.68
C GLN A 279 -20.17 -6.95 1.62
N ILE A 280 -20.63 -8.06 1.04
CA ILE A 280 -21.81 -8.13 0.19
C ILE A 280 -22.72 -9.20 0.77
N ASN A 281 -23.98 -8.86 1.07
CA ASN A 281 -24.93 -9.75 1.72
C ASN A 281 -24.35 -10.41 2.99
N SER A 282 -23.71 -9.61 3.84
CA SER A 282 -23.08 -10.05 5.11
C SER A 282 -21.96 -11.09 4.94
N LYS A 283 -21.39 -11.21 3.73
CA LYS A 283 -20.22 -12.05 3.46
C LYS A 283 -19.07 -11.19 2.99
N LEU A 284 -17.87 -11.49 3.48
CA LEU A 284 -16.66 -10.82 3.03
C LEU A 284 -16.50 -11.02 1.51
N ALA A 285 -16.50 -9.92 0.78
CA ALA A 285 -16.34 -9.89 -0.66
C ALA A 285 -14.89 -9.59 -1.06
N VAL A 286 -14.27 -8.63 -0.40
CA VAL A 286 -12.87 -8.22 -0.64
C VAL A 286 -12.24 -7.76 0.68
N GLY A 287 -10.91 -7.81 0.77
CA GLY A 287 -10.15 -7.44 1.97
C GLY A 287 -10.03 -8.59 2.97
N LYS A 288 -9.74 -8.29 4.24
CA LYS A 288 -9.36 -9.30 5.25
C LYS A 288 -10.41 -9.58 6.32
N GLY A 289 -11.40 -8.72 6.50
CA GLY A 289 -12.47 -8.93 7.48
C GLY A 289 -11.96 -8.97 8.91
N MET A 290 -10.94 -8.18 9.25
CA MET A 290 -10.43 -8.10 10.61
C MET A 290 -11.42 -7.36 11.51
N LEU A 291 -11.50 -7.80 12.76
CA LEU A 291 -12.29 -7.11 13.77
C LEU A 291 -11.62 -5.78 14.17
N PRO A 292 -12.39 -4.70 14.38
CA PRO A 292 -11.86 -3.38 14.74
C PRO A 292 -10.98 -3.39 16.00
N GLU A 293 -11.27 -4.26 16.97
CA GLU A 293 -10.54 -4.38 18.24
C GLU A 293 -9.09 -4.86 18.05
N ARG A 294 -8.80 -5.49 16.91
CA ARG A 294 -7.45 -5.94 16.52
C ARG A 294 -6.62 -4.83 15.88
N LEU A 295 -7.19 -3.64 15.69
CA LEU A 295 -6.56 -2.51 15.02
C LEU A 295 -6.26 -1.40 16.04
N ASP A 296 -5.09 -0.78 15.94
CA ASP A 296 -4.70 0.42 16.71
C ASP A 296 -5.21 1.66 15.98
N LEU A 297 -6.52 1.93 16.08
CA LEU A 297 -7.18 3.04 15.38
C LEU A 297 -6.52 4.41 15.65
N PRO A 298 -6.03 4.74 16.86
CA PRO A 298 -5.28 5.97 17.07
C PRO A 298 -4.04 6.14 16.19
N SER A 299 -3.31 5.05 15.90
CA SER A 299 -2.16 5.12 14.99
C SER A 299 -2.59 5.45 13.55
N PHE A 300 -3.75 4.94 13.12
CA PHE A 300 -4.34 5.27 11.82
C PHE A 300 -4.82 6.73 11.75
N ILE A 301 -5.37 7.29 12.84
CA ILE A 301 -5.70 8.74 12.92
C ILE A 301 -4.45 9.57 12.68
N THR A 302 -3.36 9.28 13.41
CA THR A 302 -2.09 9.99 13.27
C THR A 302 -1.54 9.88 11.85
N ALA A 303 -1.53 8.66 11.29
CA ALA A 303 -1.04 8.41 9.94
C ALA A 303 -1.90 9.12 8.88
N ALA A 304 -3.22 9.10 9.02
CA ALA A 304 -4.13 9.78 8.11
C ALA A 304 -3.92 11.30 8.11
N ASN A 305 -3.72 11.90 9.30
CA ASN A 305 -3.41 13.32 9.42
C ASN A 305 -2.10 13.68 8.72
N ILE A 306 -1.05 12.88 8.90
CA ILE A 306 0.25 13.07 8.22
C ILE A 306 0.09 12.94 6.70
N CYS A 307 -0.70 11.97 6.21
CA CYS A 307 -0.95 11.82 4.77
C CYS A 307 -1.66 13.03 4.18
N ASP A 308 -2.63 13.60 4.90
CA ASP A 308 -3.43 14.75 4.45
C ASP A 308 -2.73 16.09 4.65
N GLU A 309 -1.58 16.13 5.35
CA GLU A 309 -0.84 17.37 5.58
C GLU A 309 -0.49 18.07 4.26
N PRO A 310 -0.81 19.39 4.13
CA PRO A 310 -0.47 20.14 2.93
C PRO A 310 1.04 20.40 2.85
N VAL A 311 1.66 20.00 1.75
CA VAL A 311 3.08 20.23 1.47
C VAL A 311 3.22 21.27 0.38
N THR A 312 3.98 22.34 0.63
CA THR A 312 4.29 23.39 -0.33
C THR A 312 5.18 22.85 -1.45
N LEU A 313 4.83 23.17 -2.68
CA LEU A 313 5.57 22.81 -3.88
C LEU A 313 6.54 23.91 -4.30
N ALA A 314 7.70 23.53 -4.83
CA ALA A 314 8.69 24.51 -5.34
C ALA A 314 8.18 25.40 -6.46
N ILE A 315 7.18 24.91 -7.22
CA ILE A 315 6.51 25.70 -8.30
C ILE A 315 5.35 26.55 -7.79
N GLY A 316 5.12 26.59 -6.47
CA GLY A 316 3.96 27.23 -5.84
C GLY A 316 2.77 26.30 -5.67
N GLY A 317 1.86 26.69 -4.76
CA GLY A 317 0.71 25.89 -4.37
C GLY A 317 1.07 24.79 -3.35
N THR A 318 0.06 24.02 -2.96
CA THR A 318 0.18 22.92 -2.00
C THR A 318 -0.44 21.66 -2.55
N GLN A 319 0.01 20.51 -2.08
CA GLN A 319 -0.63 19.20 -2.31
C GLN A 319 -0.60 18.39 -1.03
N ARG A 320 -1.50 17.42 -0.88
CA ARG A 320 -1.42 16.45 0.21
C ARG A 320 -0.09 15.71 0.18
N ARG A 321 0.44 15.42 1.35
CA ARG A 321 1.72 14.74 1.49
C ARG A 321 1.74 13.40 0.75
N TYR A 322 0.74 12.54 0.99
CA TYR A 322 0.61 11.23 0.36
C TYR A 322 -0.80 10.96 -0.14
N GLU A 323 -0.91 10.36 -1.30
CA GLU A 323 -2.12 9.80 -1.87
C GLU A 323 -1.79 8.54 -2.65
N THR A 324 -2.73 7.61 -2.70
CA THR A 324 -2.57 6.32 -3.35
C THR A 324 -3.75 6.01 -4.26
N HIS A 325 -3.45 5.39 -5.38
CA HIS A 325 -4.42 5.06 -6.41
C HIS A 325 -4.05 3.71 -7.00
N ALA A 326 -4.83 2.67 -6.75
CA ALA A 326 -4.45 1.32 -7.12
C ALA A 326 -5.65 0.41 -7.34
N VAL A 327 -5.44 -0.66 -8.09
CA VAL A 327 -6.36 -1.79 -8.19
C VAL A 327 -5.58 -3.05 -7.83
N PHE A 328 -6.08 -3.79 -6.86
CA PHE A 328 -5.52 -5.05 -6.42
C PHE A 328 -6.45 -6.21 -6.72
N SER A 329 -5.88 -7.40 -6.84
CA SER A 329 -6.61 -8.65 -6.94
C SER A 329 -6.73 -9.30 -5.56
N GLU A 330 -7.83 -9.98 -5.28
CA GLU A 330 -7.98 -10.77 -4.05
C GLU A 330 -6.98 -11.95 -3.98
N ASN A 331 -6.43 -12.35 -5.14
CA ASN A 331 -5.37 -13.35 -5.20
C ASN A 331 -3.98 -12.78 -4.87
N ASP A 332 -3.84 -11.45 -4.78
CA ASP A 332 -2.57 -10.84 -4.38
C ASP A 332 -2.30 -11.16 -2.90
N ALA A 333 -1.05 -11.50 -2.59
CA ALA A 333 -0.67 -11.73 -1.22
C ALA A 333 -0.94 -10.47 -0.37
N THR A 334 -1.53 -10.63 0.83
CA THR A 334 -1.83 -9.52 1.73
C THR A 334 -0.62 -8.62 1.97
N SER A 335 0.54 -9.23 2.19
CA SER A 335 1.79 -8.48 2.37
C SER A 335 2.17 -7.64 1.15
N SER A 336 1.88 -8.11 -0.06
CA SER A 336 2.16 -7.36 -1.30
C SER A 336 1.25 -6.13 -1.41
N VAL A 337 -0.06 -6.29 -1.14
CA VAL A 337 -1.03 -5.19 -1.15
C VAL A 337 -0.65 -4.14 -0.11
N GLU A 338 -0.40 -4.57 1.13
CA GLU A 338 -0.04 -3.67 2.22
C GLU A 338 1.29 -2.97 1.99
N ASN A 339 2.31 -3.70 1.55
CA ASN A 339 3.61 -3.12 1.23
C ASN A 339 3.51 -2.06 0.13
N ALA A 340 2.67 -2.26 -0.89
CA ALA A 340 2.46 -1.26 -1.93
C ALA A 340 1.82 0.02 -1.38
N LEU A 341 0.79 -0.12 -0.54
CA LEU A 341 0.13 1.03 0.08
C LEU A 341 1.04 1.74 1.09
N LEU A 342 1.76 0.98 1.93
CA LEU A 342 2.73 1.50 2.90
C LEU A 342 3.87 2.24 2.21
N PHE A 343 4.35 1.70 1.09
CA PHE A 343 5.44 2.30 0.34
C PHE A 343 5.07 3.67 -0.22
N ALA A 344 3.82 3.83 -0.66
CA ALA A 344 3.31 5.11 -1.15
C ALA A 344 3.21 6.21 -0.08
N CYS A 345 3.26 5.87 1.20
CA CYS A 345 3.30 6.83 2.31
C CYS A 345 4.58 6.72 3.17
N ALA A 346 5.59 6.01 2.67
CA ALA A 346 6.83 5.74 3.40
C ALA A 346 6.58 5.17 4.82
N GLY A 347 5.50 4.39 4.97
CA GLY A 347 5.02 3.82 6.21
C GLY A 347 5.47 2.39 6.44
N ARG A 348 5.10 1.85 7.59
CA ARG A 348 5.25 0.43 7.95
C ARG A 348 4.13 0.02 8.89
N MET A 349 3.76 -1.27 8.85
CA MET A 349 2.88 -1.82 9.87
C MET A 349 3.61 -1.97 11.20
N THR A 350 2.88 -1.78 12.27
CA THR A 350 3.35 -2.01 13.64
C THR A 350 2.44 -3.01 14.33
N ASP A 351 3.00 -3.80 15.22
CA ASP A 351 2.26 -4.64 16.15
C ASP A 351 2.59 -4.15 17.57
N HIS A 352 1.58 -3.74 18.30
CA HIS A 352 1.73 -3.32 19.67
C HIS A 352 0.59 -3.90 20.51
N ASN A 353 0.95 -4.70 21.52
CA ASN A 353 -0.02 -5.39 22.39
C ASN A 353 -1.07 -6.21 21.62
N GLY A 354 -0.68 -6.87 20.51
CA GLY A 354 -1.56 -7.68 19.68
C GLY A 354 -2.55 -6.88 18.82
N LYS A 355 -2.34 -5.56 18.71
CA LYS A 355 -3.09 -4.69 17.78
C LYS A 355 -2.18 -4.24 16.64
N LEU A 356 -2.70 -4.38 15.42
CA LEU A 356 -2.02 -3.90 14.24
C LEU A 356 -2.25 -2.40 14.05
N GLY A 357 -1.17 -1.66 13.95
CA GLY A 357 -1.15 -0.24 13.71
C GLY A 357 -0.29 0.12 12.50
N ILE A 358 -0.11 1.42 12.29
CA ILE A 358 0.71 1.98 11.21
C ILE A 358 1.61 3.09 11.76
N ALA A 359 2.87 3.10 11.35
CA ALA A 359 3.79 4.20 11.61
C ALA A 359 4.34 4.75 10.29
N LEU A 360 4.27 6.06 10.12
CA LEU A 360 4.85 6.75 8.97
C LEU A 360 6.25 7.24 9.30
N ALA A 361 7.02 7.53 8.26
CA ALA A 361 8.35 8.13 8.37
C ALA A 361 8.27 9.63 8.70
N TYR A 362 7.67 9.95 9.79
CA TYR A 362 7.53 11.33 10.27
C TYR A 362 8.25 11.47 11.61
N ASN A 363 9.18 12.42 11.71
CA ASN A 363 9.86 12.71 12.97
C ASN A 363 9.13 13.85 13.68
N ASP A 364 8.24 13.51 14.58
CA ASP A 364 7.75 14.47 15.55
C ASP A 364 8.69 14.45 16.75
N LEU A 365 9.49 15.49 16.88
CA LEU A 365 10.40 15.71 18.02
C LEU A 365 9.86 16.76 18.97
N THR A 366 8.62 17.21 18.80
CA THR A 366 8.02 18.29 19.58
C THR A 366 7.42 17.82 20.91
N GLY A 367 7.17 16.50 21.03
CA GLY A 367 6.64 15.88 22.25
C GLY A 367 7.72 15.47 23.26
N THR A 368 7.29 14.97 24.41
CA THR A 368 8.19 14.33 25.38
C THR A 368 8.67 13.02 24.80
N LEU A 369 9.99 12.92 24.56
CA LEU A 369 10.62 11.70 24.08
C LEU A 369 10.91 10.76 25.26
N TYR A 370 10.87 9.45 24.99
CA TYR A 370 11.41 8.48 25.93
C TYR A 370 12.93 8.66 26.02
N GLU A 371 13.44 8.71 27.22
CA GLU A 371 14.86 8.83 27.51
C GLU A 371 15.33 7.57 28.24
N PHE A 372 16.37 6.95 27.73
CA PHE A 372 17.01 5.75 28.26
C PHE A 372 18.46 6.04 28.60
N ASP A 373 18.97 5.36 29.64
CA ASP A 373 20.34 5.45 30.09
C ASP A 373 20.98 4.05 30.25
N ASP A 374 22.22 4.00 30.78
CA ASP A 374 22.94 2.76 31.00
C ASP A 374 22.19 1.77 31.92
N ASP A 375 21.41 2.27 32.89
CA ASP A 375 20.66 1.45 33.83
C ASP A 375 19.45 0.80 33.19
N ASP A 376 18.96 1.32 32.07
CA ASP A 376 17.84 0.76 31.32
C ASP A 376 18.28 -0.39 30.40
N VAL A 377 19.59 -0.55 30.12
CA VAL A 377 20.15 -1.59 29.25
C VAL A 377 20.50 -2.82 30.06
N LEU A 378 19.74 -3.90 29.89
CA LEU A 378 19.91 -5.15 30.63
C LEU A 378 20.76 -6.16 29.86
N GLY A 379 22.08 -6.14 30.07
CA GLY A 379 22.98 -7.15 29.52
C GLY A 379 23.75 -6.70 28.28
N ALA A 380 23.97 -7.64 27.35
CA ALA A 380 24.79 -7.36 26.17
C ALA A 380 24.05 -6.46 25.16
N PHE A 381 24.80 -5.61 24.52
CA PHE A 381 24.32 -4.77 23.43
C PHE A 381 25.10 -5.05 22.14
N ASP A 382 24.51 -4.73 21.01
CA ASP A 382 25.16 -4.75 19.70
C ASP A 382 25.12 -3.32 19.11
N TRP A 383 26.26 -2.81 18.75
CA TRP A 383 26.41 -1.50 18.12
C TRP A 383 27.11 -1.63 16.78
N ASN A 384 26.41 -1.34 15.71
CA ASN A 384 26.98 -1.21 14.39
C ASN A 384 26.97 0.28 13.99
N PRO A 385 28.14 0.97 13.97
CA PRO A 385 28.19 2.40 13.74
C PRO A 385 27.92 2.79 12.29
N SER A 386 28.18 1.91 11.33
CA SER A 386 28.08 2.26 9.91
C SER A 386 28.05 1.01 9.04
N PRO A 387 27.15 0.93 8.07
CA PRO A 387 27.20 -0.10 7.05
C PRO A 387 28.39 0.10 6.11
N SER A 388 28.71 -0.93 5.34
CA SER A 388 29.70 -0.81 4.28
C SER A 388 29.25 0.21 3.23
N ILE A 389 30.16 1.08 2.78
CA ILE A 389 29.86 2.05 1.71
C ILE A 389 29.41 1.38 0.41
N HIS A 390 29.78 0.10 0.19
CA HIS A 390 29.37 -0.67 -0.96
C HIS A 390 27.88 -1.14 -0.89
N GLU A 391 27.30 -1.10 0.30
CA GLU A 391 25.92 -1.52 0.55
C GLU A 391 24.95 -0.33 0.62
N THR A 392 25.48 0.91 0.55
CA THR A 392 24.66 2.13 0.58
C THR A 392 24.41 2.65 -0.83
N HIS A 393 23.26 3.29 -1.01
CA HIS A 393 22.92 3.96 -2.26
C HIS A 393 22.96 5.48 -2.06
N ASN A 394 23.34 6.19 -3.11
CA ASN A 394 23.36 7.65 -3.13
C ASN A 394 22.47 8.25 -4.23
N ILE A 395 21.85 7.38 -5.04
CA ILE A 395 20.92 7.77 -6.08
C ILE A 395 19.69 6.88 -6.03
N ILE A 396 18.50 7.48 -6.08
CA ILE A 396 17.25 6.76 -6.33
C ILE A 396 16.61 7.28 -7.60
N ARG A 397 16.21 6.36 -8.47
CA ARG A 397 15.43 6.60 -9.67
C ARG A 397 14.33 5.56 -9.80
N GLY A 398 13.37 5.78 -10.67
CA GLY A 398 12.30 4.83 -10.94
C GLY A 398 11.13 5.49 -11.64
N ARG A 399 10.00 4.82 -11.65
CA ARG A 399 8.82 5.23 -12.41
C ARG A 399 7.61 5.40 -11.49
N TRP A 400 6.66 6.21 -11.93
CA TRP A 400 5.37 6.44 -11.31
C TRP A 400 4.27 6.34 -12.37
N THR A 401 3.02 6.17 -11.98
CA THR A 401 1.88 6.05 -12.90
C THR A 401 1.37 7.44 -13.27
N ASP A 402 1.47 7.83 -14.53
CA ASP A 402 0.99 9.13 -15.00
C ASP A 402 -0.48 9.04 -15.47
N PRO A 403 -1.42 9.70 -14.78
CA PRO A 403 -2.84 9.72 -15.15
C PRO A 403 -3.16 10.64 -16.32
N SER A 404 -2.20 11.40 -16.85
CA SER A 404 -2.44 12.34 -17.94
C SER A 404 -2.97 11.65 -19.19
N SER A 405 -3.70 12.41 -20.01
CA SER A 405 -4.23 11.91 -21.29
C SER A 405 -3.15 11.45 -22.27
N ASN A 406 -1.92 11.94 -22.11
CA ASN A 406 -0.81 11.56 -22.98
C ASN A 406 -0.24 10.19 -22.62
N SER A 407 -0.23 9.85 -21.35
CA SER A 407 0.33 8.58 -20.83
C SER A 407 -0.75 7.55 -20.48
N LEU A 408 -1.98 7.99 -20.21
CA LEU A 408 -3.17 7.19 -19.88
C LEU A 408 -2.85 6.05 -18.89
N TYR A 409 -2.38 6.42 -17.69
CA TYR A 409 -2.00 5.51 -16.62
C TYR A 409 -0.81 4.58 -16.92
N GLN A 410 0.03 4.93 -17.90
CA GLN A 410 1.32 4.26 -18.10
C GLN A 410 2.36 4.77 -17.09
N MET A 411 3.38 3.96 -16.86
CA MET A 411 4.48 4.33 -15.99
C MET A 411 5.51 5.19 -16.72
N VAL A 412 5.83 6.34 -16.13
CA VAL A 412 6.84 7.29 -16.60
C VAL A 412 7.91 7.51 -15.54
N ASP A 413 9.13 7.89 -15.97
CA ASP A 413 10.23 8.12 -15.05
C ASP A 413 10.03 9.40 -14.23
N TYR A 414 10.34 9.36 -12.93
CA TYR A 414 10.53 10.57 -12.14
C TYR A 414 12.01 10.99 -12.12
N PRO A 415 12.31 12.30 -12.01
CA PRO A 415 13.69 12.76 -11.93
C PRO A 415 14.42 12.13 -10.74
N ALA A 416 15.62 11.60 -11.00
CA ALA A 416 16.43 10.94 -9.98
C ALA A 416 16.75 11.87 -8.80
N ILE A 417 16.69 11.33 -7.59
CA ILE A 417 17.14 12.00 -6.37
C ILE A 417 18.56 11.54 -6.09
N ARG A 418 19.47 12.51 -5.85
CA ARG A 418 20.90 12.25 -5.65
C ARG A 418 21.42 12.93 -4.39
N ILE A 419 22.28 12.24 -3.68
CA ILE A 419 23.16 12.76 -2.63
C ILE A 419 24.60 12.50 -3.07
N THR A 420 25.49 13.47 -2.87
CA THR A 420 26.91 13.32 -3.22
C THR A 420 27.55 12.27 -2.31
N SER A 421 28.13 11.24 -2.90
CA SER A 421 28.92 10.25 -2.15
C SER A 421 30.34 10.79 -1.89
N PRO A 422 30.94 10.53 -0.71
CA PRO A 422 32.32 10.94 -0.40
C PRO A 422 33.38 10.38 -1.36
N ASP A 423 33.12 9.20 -1.94
CA ASP A 423 34.02 8.53 -2.89
C ASP A 423 33.74 8.88 -4.36
N GLY A 424 32.74 9.72 -4.63
CA GLY A 424 32.35 10.13 -5.97
C GLY A 424 31.70 9.03 -6.84
N ILE A 425 31.45 7.84 -6.27
CA ILE A 425 30.86 6.70 -7.01
C ILE A 425 29.34 6.72 -6.95
N ASP A 426 28.71 6.59 -8.10
CA ASP A 426 27.26 6.51 -8.21
C ASP A 426 26.75 5.09 -7.91
N ARG A 427 25.93 4.96 -6.86
CA ARG A 427 25.25 3.72 -6.47
C ARG A 427 23.75 3.95 -6.56
N THR A 428 23.14 3.38 -7.58
CA THR A 428 21.75 3.65 -7.91
C THR A 428 20.83 2.54 -7.40
N LEU A 429 19.79 2.93 -6.66
CA LEU A 429 18.64 2.09 -6.34
C LEU A 429 17.47 2.47 -7.26
N THR A 430 16.84 1.48 -7.89
CA THR A 430 15.65 1.70 -8.71
C THR A 430 14.39 1.35 -7.93
N ILE A 431 13.46 2.31 -7.82
CA ILE A 431 12.20 2.18 -7.07
C ILE A 431 11.04 2.61 -7.94
N ASP A 432 10.23 1.66 -8.37
CA ASP A 432 8.98 1.93 -9.07
C ASP A 432 7.83 2.14 -8.07
N LEU A 433 7.02 3.16 -8.32
CA LEU A 433 5.89 3.59 -7.49
C LEU A 433 4.57 3.51 -8.26
N PRO A 434 4.09 2.30 -8.61
CA PRO A 434 2.96 2.11 -9.51
C PRO A 434 1.62 2.59 -8.93
N VAL A 435 1.54 2.76 -7.61
CA VAL A 435 0.33 3.22 -6.90
C VAL A 435 0.32 4.72 -6.63
N VAL A 436 1.37 5.44 -7.03
CA VAL A 436 1.51 6.89 -6.90
C VAL A 436 1.28 7.53 -8.26
N GLN A 437 0.40 8.54 -8.31
CA GLN A 437 0.00 9.21 -9.56
C GLN A 437 0.46 10.67 -9.62
N ASP A 438 1.57 11.00 -8.96
CA ASP A 438 2.17 12.33 -9.01
C ASP A 438 3.70 12.23 -8.88
N GLY A 439 4.44 12.75 -9.88
CA GLY A 439 5.89 12.66 -9.92
C GLY A 439 6.60 13.40 -8.79
N LYS A 440 6.01 14.50 -8.26
CA LYS A 440 6.59 15.25 -7.13
C LYS A 440 6.43 14.48 -5.83
N ARG A 441 5.31 13.76 -5.70
CA ARG A 441 5.05 12.86 -4.57
C ARG A 441 5.99 11.65 -4.64
N ALA A 442 6.19 11.09 -5.83
CA ALA A 442 7.18 10.03 -6.06
C ALA A 442 8.60 10.45 -5.65
N GLN A 443 9.04 11.65 -6.07
CA GLN A 443 10.33 12.21 -5.66
C GLN A 443 10.44 12.43 -4.15
N ARG A 444 9.35 12.85 -3.49
CA ARG A 444 9.32 13.03 -2.02
C ARG A 444 9.54 11.70 -1.30
N ILE A 445 8.86 10.64 -1.75
CA ILE A 445 9.04 9.29 -1.19
C ILE A 445 10.47 8.80 -1.43
N ALA A 446 10.98 8.94 -2.65
CA ALA A 446 12.35 8.57 -3.00
C ALA A 446 13.38 9.34 -2.15
N LYS A 447 13.19 10.65 -1.94
CA LYS A 447 14.06 11.46 -1.08
C LYS A 447 14.06 10.98 0.37
N GLN A 448 12.90 10.63 0.91
CA GLN A 448 12.82 10.11 2.29
C GLN A 448 13.53 8.76 2.44
N ILE A 449 13.37 7.87 1.47
CA ILE A 449 14.07 6.58 1.47
C ILE A 449 15.58 6.82 1.41
N LEU A 450 16.04 7.68 0.50
CA LEU A 450 17.46 7.99 0.36
C LEU A 450 18.04 8.63 1.61
N GLN A 451 17.31 9.56 2.24
CA GLN A 451 17.74 10.18 3.49
C GLN A 451 17.86 9.17 4.64
N ARG A 452 16.95 8.19 4.70
CA ARG A 452 17.03 7.12 5.71
C ARG A 452 18.26 6.22 5.53
N GLU A 453 18.65 5.95 4.30
CA GLU A 453 19.88 5.20 4.02
C GLU A 453 21.16 5.92 4.43
N GLN A 454 21.09 7.24 4.67
CA GLN A 454 22.21 8.01 5.17
C GLN A 454 22.39 7.91 6.70
N TYR A 455 21.38 7.45 7.44
CA TYR A 455 21.52 7.22 8.88
C TYR A 455 22.19 5.87 9.13
N GLN A 456 23.30 5.88 9.83
CA GLN A 456 24.30 4.81 9.74
C GLN A 456 24.49 4.01 11.04
N GLY A 457 23.82 4.30 12.12
CA GLY A 457 24.06 3.58 13.35
C GLY A 457 22.91 2.67 13.76
N THR A 458 23.20 1.40 14.12
CA THR A 458 22.21 0.49 14.70
C THR A 458 22.61 0.10 16.11
N PHE A 459 21.71 0.33 17.07
CA PHE A 459 21.88 -0.09 18.46
C PHE A 459 20.80 -1.12 18.82
N ALA A 460 21.23 -2.28 19.27
CA ALA A 460 20.32 -3.36 19.70
C ALA A 460 20.71 -3.80 21.11
N ALA A 461 19.75 -3.82 22.02
CA ALA A 461 19.93 -4.25 23.40
C ALA A 461 18.61 -4.76 24.01
N ILE A 462 18.72 -5.40 25.16
CA ILE A 462 17.58 -5.73 25.99
C ILE A 462 17.38 -4.57 26.98
N PHE A 463 16.19 -3.97 26.95
CA PHE A 463 15.84 -2.88 27.82
C PHE A 463 14.92 -3.33 28.96
N GLY A 464 14.93 -2.57 30.04
CA GLY A 464 14.04 -2.77 31.17
C GLY A 464 12.56 -2.47 30.85
N ILE A 465 11.72 -2.69 31.86
CA ILE A 465 10.24 -2.51 31.75
C ILE A 465 9.81 -1.11 31.29
N ARG A 466 10.64 -0.08 31.47
CA ARG A 466 10.38 1.28 31.01
C ARG A 466 10.18 1.36 29.48
N ALA A 467 10.82 0.45 28.74
CA ALA A 467 10.69 0.39 27.29
C ALA A 467 9.35 -0.23 26.82
N TRP A 468 8.51 -0.75 27.72
CA TRP A 468 7.22 -1.36 27.36
C TRP A 468 6.26 -0.39 26.66
N GLY A 469 6.28 0.88 27.04
CA GLY A 469 5.40 1.90 26.49
C GLY A 469 5.82 2.44 25.11
N VAL A 470 7.05 2.11 24.66
CA VAL A 470 7.60 2.63 23.42
C VAL A 470 7.04 1.82 22.24
N LYS A 471 6.69 2.48 21.16
CA LYS A 471 6.17 1.84 19.96
C LYS A 471 7.20 1.87 18.82
N VAL A 472 7.08 0.92 17.92
CA VAL A 472 7.86 0.93 16.68
C VAL A 472 7.52 2.20 15.88
N GLY A 473 8.53 3.01 15.58
CA GLY A 473 8.38 4.32 14.94
C GLY A 473 8.69 5.49 15.85
N ASP A 474 8.63 5.30 17.17
CA ASP A 474 8.86 6.38 18.13
C ASP A 474 10.32 6.84 18.08
N PRO A 475 10.58 8.15 18.17
CA PRO A 475 11.88 8.68 18.46
C PRO A 475 12.19 8.51 19.95
N VAL A 476 13.42 8.09 20.27
CA VAL A 476 13.92 7.92 21.62
C VAL A 476 15.29 8.55 21.78
N LYS A 477 15.63 9.00 22.97
CA LYS A 477 16.95 9.45 23.32
C LYS A 477 17.66 8.34 24.10
N LEU A 478 18.96 8.16 23.83
CA LEU A 478 19.82 7.23 24.54
C LEU A 478 21.08 7.96 25.02
N THR A 479 21.29 7.92 26.33
CA THR A 479 22.56 8.26 26.93
C THR A 479 23.25 6.95 27.32
N PHE A 480 24.44 6.68 26.78
CA PHE A 480 25.12 5.42 27.01
C PHE A 480 26.64 5.66 27.06
N ASP A 481 27.17 5.68 28.28
CA ASP A 481 28.56 6.09 28.57
C ASP A 481 29.60 5.24 27.88
N THR A 482 29.37 3.93 27.76
CA THR A 482 30.29 2.99 27.11
C THR A 482 30.57 3.37 25.64
N LEU A 483 29.61 3.98 24.95
CA LEU A 483 29.76 4.44 23.56
C LEU A 483 29.85 5.95 23.43
N GLY A 484 29.88 6.69 24.55
CA GLY A 484 29.95 8.14 24.58
C GLY A 484 28.68 8.83 24.01
N PHE A 485 27.54 8.17 24.13
CA PHE A 485 26.28 8.76 23.69
C PHE A 485 25.73 9.69 24.78
N VAL A 486 25.39 10.91 24.39
CA VAL A 486 24.71 11.87 25.26
C VAL A 486 23.44 12.32 24.55
N GLU A 487 22.28 11.92 25.06
CA GLU A 487 20.96 12.19 24.48
C GLU A 487 20.90 11.91 22.96
N LYS A 488 21.59 10.87 22.51
CA LYS A 488 21.62 10.53 21.08
C LYS A 488 20.25 10.07 20.63
N LEU A 489 19.74 10.70 19.57
CA LEU A 489 18.42 10.38 19.02
C LEU A 489 18.48 9.10 18.20
N PHE A 490 17.58 8.20 18.52
CA PHE A 490 17.32 6.98 17.75
C PHE A 490 15.84 6.88 17.40
N ARG A 491 15.55 6.09 16.40
CA ARG A 491 14.17 5.68 16.08
C ARG A 491 14.01 4.19 16.34
N VAL A 492 12.98 3.82 17.06
CA VAL A 492 12.66 2.42 17.29
C VAL A 492 12.20 1.77 15.99
N VAL A 493 12.86 0.69 15.59
CA VAL A 493 12.57 -0.03 14.34
C VAL A 493 11.89 -1.34 14.61
N GLN A 494 12.23 -1.97 15.72
CA GLN A 494 11.65 -3.22 16.15
C GLN A 494 11.57 -3.27 17.66
N GLN A 495 10.50 -3.87 18.14
CA GLN A 495 10.29 -4.21 19.54
C GLN A 495 9.87 -5.69 19.57
N GLY A 496 10.46 -6.45 20.47
CA GLY A 496 10.15 -7.85 20.73
C GLY A 496 10.05 -8.09 22.23
N ILE A 497 9.27 -9.07 22.65
CA ILE A 497 9.08 -9.48 24.04
C ILE A 497 9.63 -10.89 24.19
#